data_3a34ff1128f1191defe3128e196def47
#
_entry.id   3a34ff1128f1191defe3128e196def47
#
_cell.length_a   1.000
_cell.length_b   1.000
_cell.length_c   1.000
_cell.angle_alpha   90.00
_cell.angle_beta   90.00
_cell.angle_gamma   90.00
#
_symmetry.space_group_name_H-M   'P 1'
#
loop_
_entity.id
_entity.type
_entity.pdbx_description
1 polymer ?
#
loop_
_entity_poly.entity_id
_entity_poly.type
_entity_poly.pdbx_seq_one_letter_code
_entity_poly.pdbx_strand_id
1 'polypeptide(L)'
;MKLVTVAATALAMLASEASAQSKSLKDRLLGTWHFVIAEVTAPDGQKSFPFGPKPRGILIFAPEGDFAQIHIAGEVPKIASSNRLAATPEEYAGIMRGTIAQFGTYTVDEDKQTFTMKFTASTFPNWEGTLQTRSVDKLTDEEFINTNPQVGAGRGSAYNLYRRAR
;
A
#
# COMPACT_ATOMS: atom_id res chain seq x y z
N MET A 1 58.56 -46.37 -34.54
CA MET A 1 57.17 -45.90 -34.55
C MET A 1 56.74 -45.68 -33.11
N LYS A 2 56.61 -44.40 -32.68
CA LYS A 2 56.14 -44.02 -31.33
C LYS A 2 54.73 -43.39 -31.49
N LEU A 3 53.71 -44.06 -30.96
CA LEU A 3 52.38 -43.49 -30.85
C LEU A 3 52.35 -42.41 -29.78
N VAL A 4 51.94 -41.23 -30.14
CA VAL A 4 51.64 -40.14 -29.19
C VAL A 4 50.13 -40.12 -28.96
N THR A 5 49.76 -40.47 -27.76
CA THR A 5 48.35 -40.38 -27.32
C THR A 5 48.05 -38.96 -26.84
N VAL A 6 47.21 -38.21 -27.54
CA VAL A 6 46.73 -36.91 -27.15
C VAL A 6 45.47 -37.11 -26.24
N ALA A 7 45.61 -36.78 -24.98
CA ALA A 7 44.48 -36.75 -24.03
C ALA A 7 43.77 -35.39 -24.17
N ALA A 8 42.56 -35.40 -24.69
CA ALA A 8 41.68 -34.24 -24.71
C ALA A 8 40.98 -34.08 -23.37
N THR A 9 41.36 -33.09 -22.60
CA THR A 9 40.70 -32.71 -21.35
C THR A 9 39.51 -31.80 -21.66
N ALA A 10 38.32 -32.38 -21.61
CA ALA A 10 37.07 -31.59 -21.73
C ALA A 10 36.82 -30.87 -20.39
N LEU A 11 37.05 -29.56 -20.40
CA LEU A 11 36.71 -28.66 -19.28
C LEU A 11 35.21 -28.36 -19.36
N ALA A 12 34.42 -29.05 -18.56
CA ALA A 12 32.99 -28.79 -18.37
C ALA A 12 32.84 -27.48 -17.61
N MET A 13 32.51 -26.39 -18.30
CA MET A 13 32.06 -25.14 -17.68
C MET A 13 30.66 -25.37 -17.12
N LEU A 14 30.55 -25.59 -15.81
CA LEU A 14 29.30 -25.47 -15.07
C LEU A 14 28.93 -23.99 -15.05
N ALA A 15 28.10 -23.58 -16.00
CA ALA A 15 27.41 -22.30 -15.92
C ALA A 15 26.40 -22.40 -14.77
N SER A 16 26.76 -21.85 -13.61
CA SER A 16 25.84 -21.63 -12.50
C SER A 16 24.86 -20.56 -12.93
N GLU A 17 23.72 -20.96 -13.46
CA GLU A 17 22.59 -20.05 -13.62
C GLU A 17 22.14 -19.66 -12.21
N ALA A 18 22.62 -18.50 -11.75
CA ALA A 18 22.05 -17.83 -10.60
C ALA A 18 20.63 -17.46 -10.98
N SER A 19 19.67 -18.35 -10.69
CA SER A 19 18.24 -18.06 -10.78
C SER A 19 17.99 -16.86 -9.88
N ALA A 20 17.79 -15.69 -10.48
CA ALA A 20 17.39 -14.50 -9.74
C ALA A 20 16.03 -14.82 -9.11
N GLN A 21 16.06 -15.19 -7.83
CA GLN A 21 14.86 -15.51 -7.07
C GLN A 21 13.95 -14.30 -7.13
N SER A 22 12.77 -14.46 -7.73
CA SER A 22 11.82 -13.38 -7.81
C SER A 22 11.47 -12.91 -6.39
N LYS A 23 11.56 -11.59 -6.16
CA LYS A 23 11.24 -11.00 -4.86
C LYS A 23 9.82 -11.41 -4.44
N SER A 24 9.65 -11.78 -3.19
CA SER A 24 8.34 -12.08 -2.61
C SER A 24 7.40 -10.88 -2.71
N LEU A 25 6.10 -11.10 -2.61
CA LEU A 25 5.12 -10.00 -2.54
C LEU A 25 5.43 -9.09 -1.36
N LYS A 26 5.80 -9.66 -0.20
CA LYS A 26 6.21 -8.89 0.97
C LYS A 26 7.39 -7.97 0.64
N ASP A 27 8.46 -8.50 0.04
CA ASP A 27 9.65 -7.70 -0.30
C ASP A 27 9.35 -6.59 -1.30
N ARG A 28 8.44 -6.85 -2.23
CA ARG A 28 8.01 -5.86 -3.25
C ARG A 28 7.13 -4.77 -2.67
N LEU A 29 6.35 -5.03 -1.61
CA LEU A 29 5.55 -4.04 -0.90
C LEU A 29 6.39 -3.10 -0.04
N LEU A 30 7.56 -3.55 0.47
CA LEU A 30 8.40 -2.76 1.37
C LEU A 30 8.71 -1.35 0.85
N GLY A 31 8.77 -0.40 1.78
CA GLY A 31 9.14 0.98 1.54
C GLY A 31 7.96 1.94 1.56
N THR A 32 8.17 3.12 0.96
CA THR A 32 7.22 4.22 0.98
C THR A 32 6.51 4.36 -0.36
N TRP A 33 5.21 4.54 -0.28
CA TRP A 33 4.31 4.69 -1.42
C TRP A 33 3.53 5.99 -1.28
N HIS A 34 3.64 6.88 -2.27
CA HIS A 34 2.86 8.12 -2.34
C HIS A 34 1.44 7.85 -2.83
N PHE A 35 0.47 8.32 -2.08
CA PHE A 35 -0.94 8.20 -2.42
C PHE A 35 -1.31 9.08 -3.62
N VAL A 36 -1.97 8.49 -4.61
CA VAL A 36 -2.36 9.17 -5.84
C VAL A 36 -3.86 9.44 -5.88
N ILE A 37 -4.68 8.40 -5.60
CA ILE A 37 -6.14 8.51 -5.60
C ILE A 37 -6.76 7.33 -4.88
N ALA A 38 -7.95 7.55 -4.32
CA ALA A 38 -8.89 6.50 -3.95
C ALA A 38 -10.21 6.71 -4.67
N GLU A 39 -10.74 5.64 -5.25
CA GLU A 39 -12.09 5.58 -5.81
C GLU A 39 -12.91 4.59 -4.98
N VAL A 40 -14.05 5.02 -4.49
CA VAL A 40 -15.00 4.16 -3.78
C VAL A 40 -16.15 3.87 -4.72
N THR A 41 -16.44 2.57 -4.91
CA THR A 41 -17.60 2.10 -5.66
C THR A 41 -18.63 1.58 -4.67
N ALA A 42 -19.79 2.22 -4.62
CA ALA A 42 -20.93 1.81 -3.80
C ALA A 42 -21.61 0.54 -4.37
N PRO A 43 -22.45 -0.19 -3.60
CA PRO A 43 -23.12 -1.40 -4.07
C PRO A 43 -24.02 -1.21 -5.30
N ASP A 44 -24.53 0.00 -5.52
CA ASP A 44 -25.31 0.38 -6.71
C ASP A 44 -24.44 0.76 -7.92
N GLY A 45 -23.12 0.65 -7.79
CA GLY A 45 -22.13 1.00 -8.82
C GLY A 45 -21.75 2.48 -8.87
N GLN A 46 -22.33 3.33 -8.02
CA GLN A 46 -21.96 4.74 -7.99
C GLN A 46 -20.53 4.91 -7.49
N LYS A 47 -19.74 5.72 -8.22
CA LYS A 47 -18.35 6.01 -7.90
C LYS A 47 -18.21 7.36 -7.20
N SER A 48 -17.31 7.41 -6.22
CA SER A 48 -16.95 8.63 -5.49
C SER A 48 -15.44 8.70 -5.20
N PHE A 49 -14.95 9.91 -4.99
CA PHE A 49 -13.54 10.19 -4.71
C PHE A 49 -13.44 10.90 -3.35
N PRO A 50 -13.39 10.16 -2.23
CA PRO A 50 -13.50 10.75 -0.90
C PRO A 50 -12.39 11.73 -0.55
N PHE A 51 -11.24 11.66 -1.24
CA PHE A 51 -10.11 12.57 -1.04
C PHE A 51 -9.95 13.58 -2.18
N GLY A 52 -10.92 13.65 -3.11
CA GLY A 52 -10.88 14.55 -4.26
C GLY A 52 -9.83 14.18 -5.32
N PRO A 53 -9.61 15.07 -6.31
CA PRO A 53 -8.80 14.74 -7.50
C PRO A 53 -7.29 14.83 -7.30
N LYS A 54 -6.82 15.49 -6.25
CA LYS A 54 -5.39 15.71 -5.96
C LYS A 54 -5.08 15.47 -4.48
N PRO A 55 -5.34 14.25 -3.98
CA PRO A 55 -5.05 13.94 -2.59
C PRO A 55 -3.55 13.90 -2.34
N ARG A 56 -3.19 13.92 -1.06
CA ARG A 56 -1.81 13.78 -0.58
C ARG A 56 -1.78 12.67 0.44
N GLY A 57 -0.68 11.96 0.53
CA GLY A 57 -0.55 10.93 1.54
C GLY A 57 0.58 9.96 1.26
N ILE A 58 0.77 9.08 2.20
CA ILE A 58 1.76 8.00 2.13
C ILE A 58 1.19 6.72 2.71
N LEU A 59 1.72 5.61 2.23
CA LEU A 59 1.61 4.30 2.83
C LEU A 59 3.02 3.74 2.94
N ILE A 60 3.42 3.34 4.14
CA ILE A 60 4.74 2.79 4.43
C ILE A 60 4.55 1.37 4.91
N PHE A 61 5.32 0.43 4.34
CA PHE A 61 5.47 -0.93 4.83
C PHE A 61 6.90 -1.12 5.33
N ALA A 62 7.05 -1.36 6.62
CA ALA A 62 8.34 -1.64 7.24
C ALA A 62 8.68 -3.14 7.19
N PRO A 63 9.97 -3.52 7.13
CA PRO A 63 10.37 -4.94 7.04
C PRO A 63 9.95 -5.75 8.27
N GLU A 64 9.86 -5.13 9.44
CA GLU A 64 9.46 -5.75 10.71
C GLU A 64 7.96 -6.13 10.73
N GLY A 65 7.17 -5.66 9.75
CA GLY A 65 5.74 -5.95 9.64
C GLY A 65 4.86 -4.82 10.16
N ASP A 66 5.42 -3.64 10.41
CA ASP A 66 4.66 -2.45 10.75
C ASP A 66 4.26 -1.68 9.49
N PHE A 67 3.14 -0.97 9.56
CA PHE A 67 2.73 -0.03 8.52
C PHE A 67 2.29 1.31 9.12
N ALA A 68 2.40 2.36 8.31
CA ALA A 68 1.76 3.65 8.55
C ALA A 68 1.08 4.14 7.28
N GLN A 69 -0.16 4.61 7.39
CA GLN A 69 -0.95 5.14 6.28
C GLN A 69 -1.53 6.49 6.65
N ILE A 70 -1.35 7.47 5.75
CA ILE A 70 -1.93 8.80 5.86
C ILE A 70 -2.52 9.16 4.51
N HIS A 71 -3.81 9.49 4.48
CA HIS A 71 -4.48 10.07 3.31
C HIS A 71 -5.09 11.40 3.71
N ILE A 72 -4.84 12.42 2.93
CA ILE A 72 -5.36 13.77 3.12
C ILE A 72 -5.96 14.23 1.79
N ALA A 73 -7.18 14.72 1.83
CA ALA A 73 -7.84 15.30 0.67
C ALA A 73 -7.01 16.45 0.07
N GLY A 74 -7.12 16.65 -1.23
CA GLY A 74 -6.44 17.74 -1.92
C GLY A 74 -6.75 19.10 -1.27
N GLU A 75 -7.97 19.26 -0.80
CA GLU A 75 -8.46 20.44 -0.10
C GLU A 75 -9.03 20.04 1.27
N VAL A 76 -8.47 20.59 2.32
CA VAL A 76 -8.98 20.56 3.68
C VAL A 76 -9.02 21.99 4.22
N PRO A 77 -10.01 22.37 5.04
CA PRO A 77 -10.09 23.71 5.57
C PRO A 77 -8.86 24.03 6.43
N LYS A 78 -8.37 25.28 6.31
CA LYS A 78 -7.41 25.83 7.26
C LYS A 78 -8.16 26.32 8.49
N ILE A 79 -7.58 26.14 9.65
CA ILE A 79 -8.12 26.69 10.90
C ILE A 79 -7.85 28.18 10.93
N ALA A 80 -8.90 29.01 10.89
CA ALA A 80 -8.80 30.46 10.77
C ALA A 80 -8.03 31.08 11.94
N SER A 81 -8.18 30.56 13.16
CA SER A 81 -7.45 30.97 14.35
C SER A 81 -5.97 30.58 14.36
N SER A 82 -5.50 29.74 13.43
CA SER A 82 -4.20 29.08 13.47
C SER A 82 -3.91 28.31 14.77
N ASN A 83 -4.92 28.08 15.59
CA ASN A 83 -4.85 27.32 16.82
C ASN A 83 -5.67 26.04 16.68
N ARG A 84 -5.00 24.88 16.68
CA ARG A 84 -5.63 23.56 16.53
C ARG A 84 -6.76 23.29 17.55
N LEU A 85 -6.67 23.86 18.73
CA LEU A 85 -7.66 23.68 19.80
C LEU A 85 -8.81 24.70 19.75
N ALA A 86 -8.78 25.65 18.81
CA ALA A 86 -9.77 26.72 18.64
C ALA A 86 -10.36 26.77 17.22
N ALA A 87 -10.42 25.62 16.56
CA ALA A 87 -11.13 25.48 15.30
C ALA A 87 -12.64 25.47 15.52
N THR A 88 -13.40 25.94 14.53
CA THR A 88 -14.85 25.83 14.55
C THR A 88 -15.30 24.37 14.37
N PRO A 89 -16.52 24.00 14.75
CA PRO A 89 -17.07 22.67 14.51
C PRO A 89 -17.01 22.28 13.01
N GLU A 90 -17.25 23.22 12.11
CA GLU A 90 -17.24 23.01 10.66
C GLU A 90 -15.81 22.75 10.15
N GLU A 91 -14.81 23.48 10.68
CA GLU A 91 -13.40 23.27 10.37
C GLU A 91 -12.95 21.87 10.83
N TYR A 92 -13.27 21.48 12.08
CA TYR A 92 -12.99 20.12 12.57
C TYR A 92 -13.66 19.05 11.72
N ALA A 93 -14.95 19.22 11.39
CA ALA A 93 -15.68 18.27 10.57
C ALA A 93 -15.09 18.17 9.15
N GLY A 94 -14.67 19.28 8.56
CA GLY A 94 -14.02 19.31 7.26
C GLY A 94 -12.67 18.60 7.26
N ILE A 95 -11.84 18.83 8.27
CA ILE A 95 -10.55 18.15 8.44
C ILE A 95 -10.78 16.66 8.64
N MET A 96 -11.72 16.26 9.50
CA MET A 96 -12.01 14.85 9.80
C MET A 96 -12.50 14.10 8.56
N ARG A 97 -13.41 14.70 7.77
CA ARG A 97 -13.88 14.08 6.51
C ARG A 97 -12.79 13.94 5.47
N GLY A 98 -11.83 14.86 5.43
CA GLY A 98 -10.75 14.88 4.46
C GLY A 98 -9.48 14.18 4.89
N THR A 99 -9.42 13.55 6.06
CA THR A 99 -8.18 12.98 6.58
C THR A 99 -8.41 11.62 7.22
N ILE A 100 -7.55 10.67 6.89
CA ILE A 100 -7.40 9.42 7.62
C ILE A 100 -5.91 9.18 7.87
N ALA A 101 -5.54 8.96 9.13
CA ALA A 101 -4.20 8.57 9.53
C ALA A 101 -4.30 7.37 10.44
N GLN A 102 -3.48 6.36 10.19
CA GLN A 102 -3.54 5.09 10.89
C GLN A 102 -2.23 4.34 10.80
N PHE A 103 -1.98 3.48 11.78
CA PHE A 103 -0.82 2.60 11.80
C PHE A 103 -1.15 1.29 12.51
N GLY A 104 -0.26 0.34 12.37
CA GLY A 104 -0.38 -0.98 12.98
C GLY A 104 0.56 -1.98 12.35
N THR A 105 0.18 -3.24 12.35
CA THR A 105 0.96 -4.31 11.75
C THR A 105 0.29 -4.86 10.49
N TYR A 106 1.09 -5.47 9.61
CA TYR A 106 0.57 -6.12 8.40
C TYR A 106 1.16 -7.51 8.22
N THR A 107 0.40 -8.36 7.54
CA THR A 107 0.83 -9.67 7.05
C THR A 107 0.52 -9.79 5.56
N VAL A 108 1.23 -10.67 4.86
CA VAL A 108 1.05 -10.91 3.43
C VAL A 108 0.69 -12.37 3.21
N ASP A 109 -0.26 -12.62 2.33
CA ASP A 109 -0.60 -13.95 1.80
C ASP A 109 -0.15 -13.99 0.33
N GLU A 110 0.97 -14.67 0.09
CA GLU A 110 1.61 -14.73 -1.23
C GLU A 110 0.72 -15.50 -2.24
N ASP A 111 0.03 -16.53 -1.79
CA ASP A 111 -0.80 -17.36 -2.67
C ASP A 111 -2.05 -16.62 -3.13
N LYS A 112 -2.66 -15.86 -2.22
CA LYS A 112 -3.87 -15.09 -2.51
C LYS A 112 -3.58 -13.70 -3.08
N GLN A 113 -2.31 -13.30 -3.12
CA GLN A 113 -1.90 -11.95 -3.53
C GLN A 113 -2.66 -10.88 -2.73
N THR A 114 -2.68 -11.05 -1.38
CA THR A 114 -3.35 -10.11 -0.47
C THR A 114 -2.43 -9.69 0.66
N PHE A 115 -2.75 -8.57 1.28
CA PHE A 115 -2.17 -8.17 2.56
C PHE A 115 -3.29 -7.81 3.54
N THR A 116 -3.06 -8.12 4.81
CA THR A 116 -3.99 -7.83 5.90
C THR A 116 -3.34 -6.86 6.86
N MET A 117 -4.03 -5.75 7.11
CA MET A 117 -3.63 -4.70 8.05
C MET A 117 -4.41 -4.87 9.35
N LYS A 118 -3.70 -4.91 10.48
CA LYS A 118 -4.27 -4.84 11.83
C LYS A 118 -4.01 -3.45 12.38
N PHE A 119 -5.06 -2.69 12.64
CA PHE A 119 -4.92 -1.31 13.10
C PHE A 119 -4.64 -1.24 14.60
N THR A 120 -3.52 -0.62 14.98
CA THR A 120 -3.19 -0.30 16.37
C THR A 120 -3.88 0.98 16.79
N ALA A 121 -3.87 2.01 15.92
CA ALA A 121 -4.60 3.25 16.12
C ALA A 121 -5.02 3.86 14.77
N SER A 122 -6.08 4.67 14.81
CA SER A 122 -6.62 5.35 13.65
C SER A 122 -7.29 6.66 14.07
N THR A 123 -7.26 7.68 13.19
CA THR A 123 -8.11 8.87 13.34
C THR A 123 -9.61 8.57 13.22
N PHE A 124 -9.96 7.38 12.72
CA PHE A 124 -11.29 6.79 12.85
C PHE A 124 -11.24 5.65 13.88
N PRO A 125 -11.49 5.91 15.17
CA PRO A 125 -11.24 4.98 16.28
C PRO A 125 -11.97 3.64 16.16
N ASN A 126 -13.08 3.59 15.40
CA ASN A 126 -13.84 2.36 15.16
C ASN A 126 -13.03 1.27 14.42
N TRP A 127 -11.89 1.62 13.81
CA TRP A 127 -11.01 0.64 13.17
C TRP A 127 -9.95 0.05 14.10
N GLU A 128 -9.73 0.65 15.27
CA GLU A 128 -8.75 0.13 16.23
C GLU A 128 -9.04 -1.32 16.62
N GLY A 129 -8.01 -2.15 16.59
CA GLY A 129 -8.11 -3.61 16.83
C GLY A 129 -8.70 -4.42 15.69
N THR A 130 -9.24 -3.79 14.63
CA THR A 130 -9.84 -4.51 13.49
C THR A 130 -8.80 -4.95 12.46
N LEU A 131 -9.21 -5.85 11.57
CA LEU A 131 -8.44 -6.34 10.44
C LEU A 131 -9.08 -5.89 9.14
N GLN A 132 -8.26 -5.48 8.18
CA GLN A 132 -8.70 -5.23 6.81
C GLN A 132 -7.77 -5.95 5.83
N THR A 133 -8.32 -6.90 5.07
CA THR A 133 -7.61 -7.59 4.00
C THR A 133 -7.88 -6.89 2.67
N ARG A 134 -6.83 -6.65 1.90
CA ARG A 134 -6.88 -5.99 0.60
C ARG A 134 -6.19 -6.85 -0.45
N SER A 135 -6.74 -6.90 -1.66
CA SER A 135 -6.08 -7.51 -2.81
C SER A 135 -4.95 -6.61 -3.33
N VAL A 136 -3.90 -7.22 -3.82
CA VAL A 136 -2.86 -6.56 -4.60
C VAL A 136 -3.21 -6.74 -6.07
N ASP A 137 -3.82 -5.73 -6.68
CA ASP A 137 -4.33 -5.82 -8.05
C ASP A 137 -3.21 -5.56 -9.08
N LYS A 138 -2.24 -4.73 -8.70
CA LYS A 138 -1.03 -4.45 -9.48
C LYS A 138 0.11 -4.04 -8.55
N LEU A 139 1.29 -4.60 -8.78
CA LEU A 139 2.50 -4.20 -8.08
C LEU A 139 3.69 -4.26 -9.02
N THR A 140 4.27 -3.10 -9.30
CA THR A 140 5.51 -2.91 -10.06
C THR A 140 6.53 -2.15 -9.21
N ASP A 141 7.71 -1.88 -9.75
CA ASP A 141 8.71 -1.07 -9.05
C ASP A 141 8.26 0.38 -8.86
N GLU A 142 7.28 0.87 -9.65
CA GLU A 142 6.83 2.25 -9.62
C GLU A 142 5.38 2.42 -9.14
N GLU A 143 4.54 1.40 -9.30
CA GLU A 143 3.09 1.51 -9.09
C GLU A 143 2.55 0.38 -8.23
N PHE A 144 1.69 0.74 -7.29
CA PHE A 144 0.96 -0.16 -6.44
C PHE A 144 -0.54 0.16 -6.47
N ILE A 145 -1.34 -0.83 -6.85
CA ILE A 145 -2.79 -0.76 -6.84
C ILE A 145 -3.31 -1.84 -5.90
N ASN A 146 -4.21 -1.47 -5.02
CA ASN A 146 -4.91 -2.40 -4.16
C ASN A 146 -6.39 -2.06 -4.05
N THR A 147 -7.19 -3.08 -3.78
CA THR A 147 -8.61 -2.94 -3.50
C THR A 147 -8.92 -3.42 -2.08
N ASN A 148 -9.59 -2.55 -1.32
CA ASN A 148 -10.30 -2.93 -0.11
C ASN A 148 -11.72 -3.34 -0.49
N PRO A 149 -12.11 -4.62 -0.33
CA PRO A 149 -13.43 -5.09 -0.77
C PRO A 149 -14.57 -4.62 0.13
N GLN A 150 -14.26 -4.09 1.31
CA GLN A 150 -15.25 -3.68 2.31
C GLN A 150 -14.89 -2.32 2.92
N VAL A 151 -15.49 -1.26 2.41
CA VAL A 151 -15.40 0.08 2.99
C VAL A 151 -16.75 0.53 3.54
N GLY A 152 -16.74 1.47 4.49
CA GLY A 152 -17.95 2.08 5.01
C GLY A 152 -18.94 1.08 5.61
N ALA A 153 -18.49 0.13 6.44
CA ALA A 153 -19.31 -0.93 7.04
C ALA A 153 -19.93 -1.88 6.00
N GLY A 154 -19.17 -2.27 4.97
CA GLY A 154 -19.61 -3.18 3.91
C GLY A 154 -20.39 -2.50 2.78
N ARG A 155 -20.35 -1.17 2.71
CA ARG A 155 -21.09 -0.38 1.72
C ARG A 155 -20.34 -0.13 0.41
N GLY A 156 -19.47 -1.01 0.03
CA GLY A 156 -18.74 -0.91 -1.25
C GLY A 156 -17.29 -1.34 -1.17
N SER A 157 -16.57 -1.10 -2.25
CA SER A 157 -15.13 -1.36 -2.36
C SER A 157 -14.36 -0.07 -2.58
N ALA A 158 -13.09 -0.04 -2.18
CA ALA A 158 -12.19 1.07 -2.47
C ALA A 158 -10.96 0.60 -3.26
N TYR A 159 -10.83 1.12 -4.45
CA TYR A 159 -9.61 1.08 -5.26
C TYR A 159 -8.65 2.16 -4.78
N ASN A 160 -7.38 1.82 -4.59
CA ASN A 160 -6.34 2.76 -4.18
C ASN A 160 -5.12 2.63 -5.09
N LEU A 161 -4.66 3.74 -5.62
CA LEU A 161 -3.46 3.84 -6.44
C LEU A 161 -2.36 4.59 -5.68
N TYR A 162 -1.16 4.04 -5.73
CA TYR A 162 0.04 4.63 -5.16
C TYR A 162 1.19 4.62 -6.18
N ARG A 163 2.16 5.52 -5.97
CA ARG A 163 3.45 5.56 -6.66
C ARG A 163 4.59 5.37 -5.65
N ARG A 164 5.61 4.61 -6.02
CA ARG A 164 6.77 4.42 -5.15
C ARG A 164 7.49 5.75 -4.92
N ALA A 165 7.86 6.03 -3.67
CA ALA A 165 8.77 7.12 -3.35
C ALA A 165 10.15 6.84 -3.96
N ARG A 166 10.74 7.85 -4.57
CA ARG A 166 12.11 7.80 -5.14
C ARG A 166 13.12 8.28 -4.11
#